data_b1b5c3df4dd106c5328a964e6ad8ef45
#
_entry.id   b1b5c3df4dd106c5328a964e6ad8ef45
#
_cell.length_a   1.000
_cell.length_b   1.000
_cell.length_c   1.000
_cell.angle_alpha   90.00
_cell.angle_beta   90.00
_cell.angle_gamma   90.00
#
_symmetry.space_group_name_H-M   'P 1'
#
loop_
_entity.id
_entity.type
_entity.pdbx_description
1 polymer ?
#
loop_
_entity_poly.entity_id
_entity_poly.type
_entity_poly.pdbx_seq_one_letter_code
_entity_poly.pdbx_strand_id
1 'polypeptide(L)' 'MTQKERQEHSRQEILQAALDEFGTYEYAQVTVDNVCARHNISKGMLYHYYSGKDDLFLLCVGDTFEKLSEFVAQNE' A
#
# COMPACT_ATOMS: atom_id res chain seq x y z
N MET A 1 19.67 -2.28 -11.74
CA MET A 1 18.68 -2.53 -10.67
C MET A 1 18.50 -4.04 -10.50
N THR A 2 18.62 -4.54 -9.28
CA THR A 2 18.44 -5.96 -8.98
C THR A 2 16.94 -6.31 -8.94
N GLN A 3 16.63 -7.61 -9.02
CA GLN A 3 15.27 -8.09 -8.91
C GLN A 3 14.64 -7.70 -7.55
N LYS A 4 15.43 -7.76 -6.49
CA LYS A 4 14.98 -7.38 -5.16
C LYS A 4 14.60 -5.90 -5.10
N GLU A 5 15.40 -5.03 -5.69
CA GLU A 5 15.12 -3.60 -5.75
C GLU A 5 13.86 -3.30 -6.54
N ARG A 6 13.63 -4.02 -7.64
CA ARG A 6 12.39 -3.88 -8.43
C ARG A 6 11.17 -4.28 -7.63
N GLN A 7 11.26 -5.36 -6.85
CA GLN A 7 10.15 -5.80 -6.00
C GLN A 7 9.86 -4.79 -4.91
N GLU A 8 10.88 -4.25 -4.26
CA GLU A 8 10.70 -3.21 -3.25
C GLU A 8 10.07 -1.96 -3.83
N HIS A 9 10.50 -1.54 -5.02
CA HIS A 9 9.93 -0.38 -5.71
C HIS A 9 8.45 -0.61 -6.04
N SER A 10 8.11 -1.79 -6.56
CA SER A 10 6.72 -2.13 -6.87
C SER A 10 5.84 -2.13 -5.63
N ARG A 11 6.33 -2.69 -4.52
CA ARG A 11 5.61 -2.69 -3.25
C ARG A 11 5.39 -1.28 -2.73
N GLN A 12 6.40 -0.40 -2.87
CA GLN A 12 6.27 1.00 -2.46
C GLN A 12 5.23 1.75 -3.29
N GLU A 13 5.18 1.50 -4.60
CA GLU A 13 4.17 2.09 -5.46
C GLU A 13 2.76 1.66 -5.02
N ILE A 14 2.59 0.37 -4.73
CA ILE A 14 1.29 -0.15 -4.28
C ILE A 14 0.93 0.43 -2.91
N LEU A 15 1.88 0.50 -1.99
CA LEU A 15 1.66 1.09 -0.66
C LEU A 15 1.22 2.54 -0.77
N GLN A 16 1.91 3.36 -1.56
CA GLN A 16 1.55 4.77 -1.72
C GLN A 16 0.17 4.93 -2.35
N ALA A 17 -0.14 4.11 -3.34
CA ALA A 17 -1.47 4.12 -3.96
C ALA A 17 -2.56 3.75 -2.95
N ALA A 18 -2.32 2.71 -2.14
CA ALA A 18 -3.26 2.28 -1.12
C ALA A 18 -3.46 3.35 -0.04
N LEU A 19 -2.38 3.94 0.45
CA LEU A 19 -2.45 5.03 1.44
C LEU A 19 -3.26 6.21 0.91
N ASP A 20 -3.05 6.58 -0.35
CA ASP A 20 -3.79 7.67 -0.97
C ASP A 20 -5.27 7.35 -1.08
N GLU A 21 -5.62 6.15 -1.53
CA GLU A 21 -7.01 5.74 -1.70
C GLU A 21 -7.75 5.62 -0.36
N PHE A 22 -7.15 4.96 0.61
CA PHE A 22 -7.78 4.80 1.93
C PHE A 22 -7.77 6.10 2.73
N GLY A 23 -6.87 7.03 2.43
CA GLY A 23 -6.85 8.35 3.05
C GLY A 23 -7.85 9.33 2.45
N THR A 24 -8.26 9.10 1.20
CA THR A 24 -9.17 10.00 0.47
C THR A 24 -10.62 9.50 0.52
N TYR A 25 -10.83 8.19 0.44
CA TYR A 25 -12.15 7.57 0.36
C TYR A 25 -12.42 6.67 1.56
N GLU A 26 -13.70 6.41 1.82
CA GLU A 26 -14.08 5.46 2.85
C GLU A 26 -13.72 4.03 2.41
N TYR A 27 -13.52 3.13 3.38
CA TYR A 27 -13.11 1.75 3.09
C TYR A 27 -14.03 1.08 2.06
N ALA A 28 -15.34 1.27 2.21
CA ALA A 28 -16.32 0.67 1.30
C ALA A 28 -16.21 1.18 -0.13
N GLN A 29 -15.67 2.38 -0.33
CA GLN A 29 -15.52 3.02 -1.64
C GLN A 29 -14.24 2.60 -2.36
N VAL A 30 -13.25 2.11 -1.63
CA VAL A 30 -11.98 1.68 -2.22
C VAL A 30 -12.15 0.31 -2.85
N THR A 31 -11.69 0.17 -4.10
CA THR A 31 -11.66 -1.12 -4.80
C THR A 31 -10.30 -1.31 -5.44
N VAL A 32 -9.91 -2.57 -5.64
CA VAL A 32 -8.66 -2.88 -6.35
C VAL A 32 -8.66 -2.25 -7.74
N ASP A 33 -9.81 -2.31 -8.44
CA ASP A 33 -9.94 -1.71 -9.77
C ASP A 33 -9.65 -0.22 -9.75
N ASN A 34 -10.19 0.51 -8.78
CA ASN A 34 -9.96 1.95 -8.66
C ASN A 34 -8.52 2.27 -8.31
N VAL A 35 -7.91 1.51 -7.39
CA VAL A 35 -6.49 1.69 -7.04
C VAL A 35 -5.64 1.54 -8.29
N CYS A 36 -5.85 0.47 -9.04
CA CYS A 36 -5.06 0.21 -10.25
C CYS A 36 -5.28 1.28 -11.32
N ALA A 37 -6.52 1.67 -11.55
CA ALA A 37 -6.86 2.64 -12.60
C ALA A 37 -6.32 4.04 -12.29
N ARG A 38 -6.47 4.50 -11.06
CA ARG A 38 -6.06 5.85 -10.66
C ARG A 38 -4.57 6.02 -10.52
N HIS A 39 -3.86 4.95 -10.18
CA HIS A 39 -2.43 5.01 -9.89
C HIS A 39 -1.58 4.32 -10.96
N ASN A 40 -2.19 3.93 -12.06
CA ASN A 40 -1.50 3.29 -13.20
C ASN A 40 -0.73 2.04 -12.77
N ILE A 41 -1.37 1.21 -11.96
CA ILE A 41 -0.81 -0.05 -11.48
C ILE A 41 -1.55 -1.19 -12.18
N SER A 42 -0.83 -2.21 -12.67
CA SER A 42 -1.47 -3.36 -13.28
C SER A 42 -2.09 -4.25 -12.21
N LYS A 43 -3.27 -4.81 -12.50
CA LYS A 43 -3.92 -5.78 -11.60
C LYS A 43 -3.05 -6.99 -11.37
N GLY A 44 -2.35 -7.46 -12.42
CA GLY A 44 -1.46 -8.61 -12.30
C GLY A 44 -0.35 -8.37 -11.30
N MET A 45 0.25 -7.17 -11.32
CA MET A 45 1.28 -6.81 -10.37
C MET A 45 0.73 -6.74 -8.94
N LEU A 46 -0.42 -6.09 -8.76
CA LEU A 46 -1.03 -5.96 -7.44
C LEU A 46 -1.35 -7.33 -6.85
N TYR A 47 -2.02 -8.20 -7.61
CA TYR A 47 -2.39 -9.54 -7.15
C TYR A 47 -1.21 -10.48 -6.99
N HIS A 48 -0.06 -10.15 -7.57
CA HIS A 48 1.18 -10.90 -7.32
C HIS A 48 1.65 -10.73 -5.87
N TYR A 49 1.44 -9.57 -5.28
CA TYR A 49 1.88 -9.25 -3.93
C TYR A 49 0.77 -9.32 -2.87
N TYR A 50 -0.45 -9.03 -3.24
CA TYR A 50 -1.58 -8.91 -2.30
C TYR A 50 -2.80 -9.62 -2.83
N SER A 51 -3.58 -10.24 -1.95
CA SER A 51 -4.74 -11.03 -2.37
C SER A 51 -5.99 -10.18 -2.68
N GLY A 52 -6.02 -8.93 -2.24
CA GLY A 52 -7.15 -8.04 -2.50
C GLY A 52 -7.17 -6.83 -1.59
N LYS A 53 -8.32 -6.16 -1.52
CA LYS A 53 -8.50 -4.92 -0.77
C LYS A 53 -8.14 -5.06 0.70
N ASP A 54 -8.53 -6.16 1.34
CA ASP A 54 -8.27 -6.37 2.76
C ASP A 54 -6.78 -6.42 3.05
N ASP A 55 -6.01 -7.08 2.19
CA ASP A 55 -4.55 -7.13 2.33
C ASP A 55 -3.93 -5.76 2.17
N LEU A 56 -4.44 -4.96 1.24
CA LEU A 56 -3.97 -3.58 1.05
C LEU A 56 -4.25 -2.73 2.29
N PHE A 57 -5.42 -2.90 2.89
CA PHE A 57 -5.78 -2.19 4.11
C PHE A 57 -4.84 -2.58 5.26
N LEU A 58 -4.57 -3.86 5.43
CA LEU A 58 -3.64 -4.35 6.46
C LEU A 58 -2.23 -3.81 6.24
N LEU A 59 -1.79 -3.69 4.99
CA LEU A 59 -0.50 -3.09 4.66
C LEU A 59 -0.43 -1.65 5.15
N CYS A 60 -1.47 -0.87 4.93
CA CYS A 60 -1.53 0.52 5.37
C CYS A 60 -1.54 0.64 6.88
N VAL A 61 -2.28 -0.22 7.57
CA VAL A 61 -2.33 -0.25 9.03
C VAL A 61 -0.95 -0.58 9.60
N GLY A 62 -0.28 -1.58 9.03
CA GLY A 62 1.07 -1.97 9.46
C GLY A 62 2.08 -0.86 9.28
N ASP A 63 2.05 -0.18 8.14
CA ASP A 63 2.95 0.93 7.85
C ASP A 63 2.75 2.08 8.85
N THR A 64 1.49 2.45 9.09
CA THR A 64 1.16 3.51 10.05
C THR A 64 1.63 3.15 11.46
N PHE A 65 1.44 1.90 11.86
CA PHE A 65 1.84 1.41 13.17
C PHE A 65 3.36 1.45 13.35
N GLU A 66 4.12 1.08 12.33
CA GLU A 66 5.57 1.14 12.35
C GLU A 66 6.07 2.58 12.52
N LYS A 67 5.51 3.51 11.76
CA LYS A 67 5.87 4.93 11.85
C LYS A 67 5.56 5.51 13.22
N LEU A 68 4.44 5.15 13.81
CA LEU A 68 4.08 5.59 15.14
C LEU A 68 5.04 5.04 16.19
N SER A 69 5.42 3.77 16.09
CA SER A 69 6.38 3.15 17.00
C SER A 69 7.74 3.82 16.91
N GLU A 70 8.22 4.14 15.71
CA GLU A 70 9.47 4.86 15.51
C GLU A 70 9.42 6.26 16.14
N PHE A 71 8.30 6.96 15.96
CA PHE A 71 8.10 8.29 16.52
C PHE A 71 8.18 8.25 18.05
N VAL A 72 7.48 7.30 18.68
CA VAL A 72 7.48 7.14 20.13
C VAL A 72 8.88 6.82 20.64
N ALA A 73 9.60 5.92 19.97
CA ALA A 73 10.95 5.54 20.35
C ALA A 73 11.92 6.73 20.29
N GLN A 74 11.75 7.60 19.30
CA GLN A 74 12.63 8.77 19.11
C GLN A 74 12.36 9.90 20.12
N ASN A 75 11.19 9.91 20.73
CA ASN A 75 10.77 10.99 21.62
C ASN A 75 10.81 10.63 23.12
N GLU A 76 11.40 9.49 23.43
CA GLU A 76 11.61 9.11 24.84
C GLU A 76 12.79 9.83 25.46
#